data_ed1043171ce3376e1466a63f8ea5f059
#
_entry.id   ed1043171ce3376e1466a63f8ea5f059
#
_cell.length_a   1.000
_cell.length_b   1.000
_cell.length_c   1.000
_cell.angle_alpha   90.00
_cell.angle_beta   90.00
_cell.angle_gamma   90.00
#
_symmetry.space_group_name_H-M   'P 1'
#
loop_
_entity.id
_entity.type
_entity.pdbx_description
1 polymer ?
#
loop_
_entity_poly.entity_id
_entity_poly.type
_entity_poly.pdbx_seq_one_letter_code
_entity_poly.pdbx_strand_id
1 'polypeptide(L)'
;MHTRRDVLKKSGSALATLMAGLPSGWVGGAYADDSPETKQVRFGIIALTDCSPIVMAHELGYFKKFGVESIISKEASWAVIRDKLSLGENQATHMLIGMPFSSTLGLLGSPAKPMVIPWLLNRNGQAITLKTDLKQHGVKLSSAPLKAVAAKAKASGTPMTFAMTFPPGTHAMWMRYWLAAGGIHPDKDISLITIPPAQMIANMKVGKMDGFCVGEPWNFRAIKDGIGYTAVTTQQMWKDHPEKVCAFTEDFATRNPRTVKAILKALRLASEWGDKMENRPKLAEVVSRPTYINCPPDIILARLQGKYQYGDGRMEQDPNYMIFSERECNYPQKTFGLWWLSQFRRWGMVKDMPNYDAVVSKVMRPDLYMSAMKELGVAPNVADMQPVKLFDSTFDPKQPEKYARSFPVHSIA
;
A
#
# COMPACT_ATOMS: atom_id res chain seq x y z
N MET A 1 65.50 30.90 -5.90
CA MET A 1 65.20 29.47 -6.02
C MET A 1 64.45 29.05 -4.74
N HIS A 2 63.13 28.79 -4.84
CA HIS A 2 62.39 28.26 -3.70
C HIS A 2 62.61 26.75 -3.61
N THR A 3 63.02 26.26 -2.44
CA THR A 3 63.33 24.85 -2.23
C THR A 3 62.00 24.04 -2.07
N ARG A 4 62.03 22.75 -2.38
CA ARG A 4 60.89 21.83 -2.16
C ARG A 4 60.29 21.90 -0.73
N ARG A 5 61.09 22.33 0.24
CA ARG A 5 60.68 22.47 1.64
C ARG A 5 59.78 23.69 1.87
N ASP A 6 59.91 24.77 1.07
CA ASP A 6 59.09 25.99 1.19
C ASP A 6 57.73 25.79 0.56
N VAL A 7 57.62 24.95 -0.48
CA VAL A 7 56.36 24.56 -1.10
C VAL A 7 55.52 23.68 -0.17
N LEU A 8 56.15 22.74 0.54
CA LEU A 8 55.47 21.85 1.50
C LEU A 8 54.94 22.60 2.73
N LYS A 9 55.69 23.63 3.22
CA LYS A 9 55.22 24.45 4.36
C LYS A 9 54.01 25.34 3.96
N LYS A 10 54.00 25.89 2.76
CA LYS A 10 52.86 26.69 2.25
C LYS A 10 51.64 25.83 1.95
N SER A 11 51.81 24.61 1.49
CA SER A 11 50.72 23.66 1.27
C SER A 11 50.09 23.16 2.57
N GLY A 12 50.88 22.96 3.62
CA GLY A 12 50.39 22.57 4.96
C GLY A 12 49.54 23.66 5.63
N SER A 13 49.93 24.93 5.48
CA SER A 13 49.17 26.05 6.06
C SER A 13 47.83 26.31 5.31
N ALA A 14 47.80 26.07 4.00
CA ALA A 14 46.57 26.20 3.21
C ALA A 14 45.54 25.07 3.54
N LEU A 15 46.02 23.86 3.85
CA LEU A 15 45.13 22.78 4.30
C LEU A 15 44.54 23.03 5.70
N ALA A 16 45.37 23.61 6.62
CA ALA A 16 44.91 23.92 7.97
C ALA A 16 43.83 25.03 8.01
N THR A 17 43.92 26.01 7.09
CA THR A 17 42.91 27.10 7.01
C THR A 17 41.60 26.67 6.35
N LEU A 18 41.63 25.66 5.49
CA LEU A 18 40.42 25.06 4.91
C LEU A 18 39.63 24.17 5.90
N MET A 19 40.32 23.64 6.94
CA MET A 19 39.64 22.82 7.95
C MET A 19 38.97 23.62 9.07
N ALA A 20 39.31 24.89 9.26
CA ALA A 20 38.75 25.73 10.33
C ALA A 20 37.31 26.23 10.07
N GLY A 21 36.77 26.00 8.87
CA GLY A 21 35.43 26.41 8.49
C GLY A 21 34.44 25.25 8.27
N LEU A 22 34.83 24.00 8.59
CA LEU A 22 33.97 22.85 8.39
C LEU A 22 33.11 22.59 9.64
N PRO A 23 31.83 22.21 9.47
CA PRO A 23 30.96 21.86 10.60
C PRO A 23 31.61 20.78 11.47
N SER A 24 31.40 20.85 12.79
CA SER A 24 31.88 19.84 13.74
C SER A 24 31.32 18.47 13.36
N GLY A 25 32.16 17.53 12.95
CA GLY A 25 31.77 16.20 12.43
C GLY A 25 32.45 15.83 11.11
N TRP A 26 33.21 16.77 10.51
CA TRP A 26 33.99 16.47 9.30
C TRP A 26 35.39 15.93 9.71
N VAL A 27 35.57 14.63 9.59
CA VAL A 27 36.87 13.99 9.72
C VAL A 27 37.22 13.35 8.38
N GLY A 28 38.21 13.91 7.69
CA GLY A 28 38.83 13.27 6.52
C GLY A 28 38.02 13.25 5.23
N GLY A 29 37.14 14.20 4.99
CA GLY A 29 36.53 14.39 3.66
C GLY A 29 35.53 13.33 3.24
N ALA A 30 35.00 12.53 4.16
CA ALA A 30 33.92 11.58 3.90
C ALA A 30 32.91 11.67 5.03
N TYR A 31 31.64 11.96 4.66
CA TYR A 31 30.50 11.44 5.40
C TYR A 31 30.47 9.92 5.20
N ALA A 32 31.54 9.23 5.60
CA ALA A 32 31.70 7.80 5.36
C ALA A 32 30.68 6.96 6.13
N ASP A 33 30.06 7.52 7.20
CA ASP A 33 29.14 6.81 8.07
C ASP A 33 27.66 6.93 7.68
N ASP A 34 27.26 7.85 6.79
CA ASP A 34 25.85 8.09 6.44
C ASP A 34 25.45 7.57 5.04
N SER A 35 26.36 7.02 4.26
CA SER A 35 26.04 6.47 2.95
C SER A 35 25.25 5.16 3.07
N PRO A 36 24.27 4.91 2.17
CA PRO A 36 23.56 3.63 2.11
C PRO A 36 24.50 2.43 1.98
N GLU A 37 24.24 1.36 2.73
CA GLU A 37 24.99 0.09 2.65
C GLU A 37 24.82 -0.55 1.27
N THR A 38 23.58 -0.52 0.76
CA THR A 38 23.21 -0.97 -0.58
C THR A 38 22.85 0.25 -1.43
N LYS A 39 23.71 0.60 -2.38
CA LYS A 39 23.49 1.77 -3.25
C LYS A 39 22.44 1.52 -4.33
N GLN A 40 22.41 0.34 -4.96
CA GLN A 40 21.44 -0.01 -5.99
C GLN A 40 20.27 -0.78 -5.36
N VAL A 41 19.06 -0.24 -5.49
CA VAL A 41 17.83 -0.82 -4.94
C VAL A 41 16.80 -1.01 -6.05
N ARG A 42 16.33 -2.22 -6.22
CA ARG A 42 15.22 -2.57 -7.11
C ARG A 42 13.91 -2.54 -6.33
N PHE A 43 12.97 -1.74 -6.83
CA PHE A 43 11.63 -1.59 -6.29
C PHE A 43 10.62 -2.34 -7.16
N GLY A 44 9.97 -3.36 -6.60
CA GLY A 44 8.84 -4.02 -7.26
C GLY A 44 7.56 -3.17 -7.14
N ILE A 45 6.85 -2.97 -8.25
CA ILE A 45 5.55 -2.28 -8.28
C ILE A 45 4.50 -3.09 -9.05
N ILE A 46 3.24 -2.86 -8.74
CA ILE A 46 2.08 -3.29 -9.53
C ILE A 46 1.46 -2.08 -10.22
N ALA A 47 0.84 -2.30 -11.38
CA ALA A 47 0.16 -1.28 -12.19
C ALA A 47 -1.11 -0.75 -11.48
N LEU A 48 -0.92 0.11 -10.49
CA LEU A 48 -1.94 0.77 -9.67
C LEU A 48 -1.50 2.20 -9.35
N THR A 49 -2.43 3.13 -9.23
CA THR A 49 -2.13 4.54 -8.93
C THR A 49 -1.38 4.73 -7.62
N ASP A 50 -1.59 3.84 -6.65
CA ASP A 50 -0.95 3.88 -5.34
C ASP A 50 0.55 3.51 -5.33
N CYS A 51 1.13 3.09 -6.47
CA CYS A 51 2.59 2.99 -6.63
C CYS A 51 3.27 4.38 -6.80
N SER A 52 2.49 5.44 -6.95
CA SER A 52 2.97 6.79 -7.27
C SER A 52 4.11 7.30 -6.39
N PRO A 53 4.12 7.15 -5.05
CA PRO A 53 5.23 7.65 -4.24
C PRO A 53 6.58 7.03 -4.62
N ILE A 54 6.62 5.73 -4.93
CA ILE A 54 7.85 5.05 -5.36
C ILE A 54 8.28 5.54 -6.75
N VAL A 55 7.33 5.59 -7.71
CA VAL A 55 7.61 6.05 -9.07
C VAL A 55 8.07 7.50 -9.06
N MET A 56 7.40 8.39 -8.33
CA MET A 56 7.78 9.80 -8.29
C MET A 56 9.09 10.04 -7.53
N ALA A 57 9.41 9.25 -6.50
CA ALA A 57 10.73 9.31 -5.85
C ALA A 57 11.86 8.95 -6.83
N HIS A 58 11.60 8.01 -7.76
CA HIS A 58 12.53 7.66 -8.84
C HIS A 58 12.64 8.78 -9.89
N GLU A 59 11.52 9.19 -10.48
CA GLU A 59 11.48 10.15 -11.59
C GLU A 59 11.93 11.56 -11.22
N LEU A 60 11.67 11.99 -9.96
CA LEU A 60 12.12 13.28 -9.42
C LEU A 60 13.53 13.24 -8.82
N GLY A 61 14.19 12.07 -8.87
CA GLY A 61 15.55 11.91 -8.37
C GLY A 61 15.70 11.95 -6.85
N TYR A 62 14.62 11.77 -6.09
CA TYR A 62 14.70 11.81 -4.62
C TYR A 62 15.47 10.62 -4.03
N PHE A 63 15.40 9.44 -4.63
CA PHE A 63 16.25 8.32 -4.23
C PHE A 63 17.73 8.67 -4.43
N LYS A 64 18.10 9.22 -5.59
CA LYS A 64 19.46 9.64 -5.91
C LYS A 64 19.96 10.74 -4.94
N LYS A 65 19.07 11.68 -4.55
CA LYS A 65 19.38 12.72 -3.55
C LYS A 65 19.88 12.13 -2.23
N PHE A 66 19.39 10.96 -1.83
CA PHE A 66 19.80 10.25 -0.63
C PHE A 66 20.78 9.08 -0.88
N GLY A 67 21.45 9.07 -2.03
CA GLY A 67 22.51 8.11 -2.34
C GLY A 67 22.02 6.72 -2.80
N VAL A 68 20.73 6.58 -3.18
CA VAL A 68 20.16 5.32 -3.67
C VAL A 68 19.93 5.41 -5.17
N GLU A 69 20.52 4.48 -5.91
CA GLU A 69 20.25 4.23 -7.34
C GLU A 69 19.05 3.30 -7.45
N SER A 70 17.90 3.85 -7.82
CA SER A 70 16.64 3.11 -7.88
C SER A 70 16.40 2.49 -9.25
N ILE A 71 15.92 1.25 -9.25
CA ILE A 71 15.42 0.54 -10.45
C ILE A 71 13.97 0.18 -10.19
N ILE A 72 13.06 0.60 -11.06
CA ILE A 72 11.64 0.25 -10.93
C ILE A 72 11.36 -1.01 -11.76
N SER A 73 10.80 -2.02 -11.11
CA SER A 73 10.43 -3.31 -11.71
C SER A 73 8.92 -3.48 -11.64
N LYS A 74 8.25 -3.38 -12.79
CA LYS A 74 6.81 -3.65 -12.89
C LYS A 74 6.56 -5.14 -12.89
N GLU A 75 5.81 -5.61 -11.91
CA GLU A 75 5.53 -7.02 -11.73
C GLU A 75 4.12 -7.39 -12.21
N ALA A 76 3.95 -8.66 -12.60
CA ALA A 76 2.69 -9.14 -13.20
C ALA A 76 1.60 -9.41 -12.16
N SER A 77 1.95 -9.74 -10.92
CA SER A 77 1.01 -10.10 -9.86
C SER A 77 1.60 -9.90 -8.46
N TRP A 78 0.72 -9.89 -7.45
CA TRP A 78 1.13 -9.81 -6.05
C TRP A 78 1.92 -11.04 -5.58
N ALA A 79 1.68 -12.22 -6.15
CA ALA A 79 2.49 -13.41 -5.89
C ALA A 79 3.93 -13.18 -6.33
N VAL A 80 4.15 -12.65 -7.55
CA VAL A 80 5.49 -12.32 -8.06
C VAL A 80 6.18 -11.26 -7.19
N ILE A 81 5.45 -10.21 -6.74
CA ILE A 81 5.96 -9.21 -5.79
C ILE A 81 6.49 -9.88 -4.52
N ARG A 82 5.69 -10.74 -3.89
CA ARG A 82 6.07 -11.47 -2.67
C ARG A 82 7.31 -12.33 -2.90
N ASP A 83 7.32 -13.10 -3.97
CA ASP A 83 8.36 -14.09 -4.24
C ASP A 83 9.69 -13.39 -4.56
N LYS A 84 9.70 -12.35 -5.40
CA LYS A 84 10.90 -11.58 -5.71
C LYS A 84 11.46 -10.84 -4.50
N LEU A 85 10.60 -10.30 -3.61
CA LEU A 85 11.06 -9.73 -2.34
C LEU A 85 11.67 -10.80 -1.44
N SER A 86 11.02 -11.96 -1.32
CA SER A 86 11.48 -13.08 -0.48
C SER A 86 12.83 -13.63 -0.92
N LEU A 87 13.07 -13.67 -2.24
CA LEU A 87 14.31 -14.13 -2.86
C LEU A 87 15.41 -13.07 -2.92
N GLY A 88 15.07 -11.80 -2.61
CA GLY A 88 16.03 -10.67 -2.66
C GLY A 88 16.27 -10.12 -4.07
N GLU A 89 15.48 -10.53 -5.07
CA GLU A 89 15.52 -9.94 -6.42
C GLU A 89 15.02 -8.48 -6.40
N ASN A 90 14.01 -8.18 -5.59
CA ASN A 90 13.61 -6.85 -5.20
C ASN A 90 14.05 -6.61 -3.75
N GLN A 91 14.64 -5.46 -3.45
CA GLN A 91 15.04 -5.09 -2.09
C GLN A 91 13.92 -4.39 -1.32
N ALA A 92 13.05 -3.70 -2.06
CA ALA A 92 11.85 -3.02 -1.54
C ALA A 92 10.67 -3.23 -2.48
N THR A 93 9.46 -3.21 -1.98
CA THR A 93 8.28 -3.36 -2.84
C THR A 93 7.09 -2.51 -2.37
N HIS A 94 6.32 -2.06 -3.35
CA HIS A 94 4.92 -1.73 -3.24
C HIS A 94 4.13 -3.01 -2.91
N MET A 95 3.44 -3.06 -1.77
CA MET A 95 2.78 -4.27 -1.29
C MET A 95 1.46 -3.95 -0.59
N LEU A 96 0.49 -4.86 -0.65
CA LEU A 96 -0.74 -4.79 0.14
C LEU A 96 -0.42 -4.99 1.62
N ILE A 97 -0.94 -4.17 2.52
CA ILE A 97 -0.56 -4.19 3.95
C ILE A 97 -0.70 -5.57 4.61
N GLY A 98 -1.66 -6.40 4.20
CA GLY A 98 -1.82 -7.76 4.74
C GLY A 98 -0.75 -8.76 4.31
N MET A 99 -0.05 -8.51 3.20
CA MET A 99 0.93 -9.46 2.65
C MET A 99 2.16 -9.66 3.54
N PRO A 100 2.79 -8.63 4.12
CA PRO A 100 3.90 -8.82 5.06
C PRO A 100 3.52 -9.65 6.28
N PHE A 101 2.29 -9.50 6.80
CA PHE A 101 1.78 -10.36 7.88
C PHE A 101 1.65 -11.81 7.44
N SER A 102 1.03 -12.04 6.27
CA SER A 102 0.86 -13.38 5.71
C SER A 102 2.21 -14.05 5.44
N SER A 103 3.17 -13.33 4.88
CA SER A 103 4.52 -13.85 4.62
C SER A 103 5.28 -14.15 5.92
N THR A 104 5.19 -13.27 6.92
CA THR A 104 5.84 -13.47 8.22
C THR A 104 5.31 -14.69 8.95
N LEU A 105 4.00 -14.96 8.84
CA LEU A 105 3.34 -16.09 9.47
C LEU A 105 3.36 -17.38 8.62
N GLY A 106 3.82 -17.35 7.39
CA GLY A 106 3.81 -18.52 6.50
C GLY A 106 2.41 -19.00 6.16
N LEU A 107 1.47 -18.07 5.91
CA LEU A 107 0.07 -18.42 5.63
C LEU A 107 -0.15 -18.83 4.17
N LEU A 108 -1.27 -19.55 3.95
CA LEU A 108 -1.76 -19.94 2.63
C LEU A 108 -0.76 -20.76 1.81
N GLY A 109 -0.02 -21.63 2.47
CA GLY A 109 0.93 -22.55 1.84
C GLY A 109 2.25 -21.92 1.41
N SER A 110 2.52 -20.67 1.77
CA SER A 110 3.82 -20.04 1.53
C SER A 110 4.78 -20.31 2.69
N PRO A 111 6.09 -20.52 2.42
CA PRO A 111 7.09 -20.57 3.49
C PRO A 111 7.11 -19.25 4.27
N ALA A 112 7.33 -19.34 5.58
CA ALA A 112 7.46 -18.16 6.42
C ALA A 112 8.70 -17.35 6.00
N LYS A 113 8.49 -16.08 5.69
CA LYS A 113 9.54 -15.09 5.40
C LYS A 113 9.23 -13.81 6.14
N PRO A 114 9.96 -13.49 7.21
CA PRO A 114 9.74 -12.26 7.97
C PRO A 114 9.89 -11.00 7.10
N MET A 115 8.88 -10.15 7.13
CA MET A 115 8.83 -8.88 6.41
C MET A 115 8.46 -7.74 7.36
N VAL A 116 8.90 -6.53 7.04
CA VAL A 116 8.68 -5.33 7.85
C VAL A 116 8.03 -4.22 7.04
N ILE A 117 7.19 -3.45 7.71
CA ILE A 117 6.48 -2.28 7.20
C ILE A 117 6.94 -1.04 7.97
N PRO A 118 7.93 -0.30 7.48
CA PRO A 118 8.30 1.00 8.06
C PRO A 118 7.55 2.17 7.43
N TRP A 119 6.75 1.96 6.37
CA TRP A 119 6.14 3.03 5.58
C TRP A 119 4.82 2.63 4.95
N LEU A 120 3.77 3.44 5.16
CA LEU A 120 2.55 3.37 4.35
C LEU A 120 2.68 4.29 3.13
N LEU A 121 2.38 3.77 1.94
CA LEU A 121 2.47 4.51 0.67
C LEU A 121 1.26 5.41 0.44
N ASN A 122 0.07 4.94 0.85
CA ASN A 122 -1.17 5.70 0.70
C ASN A 122 -2.24 5.27 1.69
N ARG A 123 -3.25 6.13 1.81
CA ARG A 123 -4.55 5.81 2.39
C ARG A 123 -5.62 5.87 1.33
N ASN A 124 -6.71 5.09 1.51
CA ASN A 124 -7.87 5.05 0.62
C ASN A 124 -7.53 4.62 -0.83
N GLY A 125 -8.31 5.06 -1.82
CA GLY A 125 -8.03 4.85 -3.24
C GLY A 125 -8.43 3.48 -3.79
N GLN A 126 -9.33 2.77 -3.12
CA GLN A 126 -9.87 1.48 -3.53
C GLN A 126 -11.38 1.55 -3.64
N ALA A 127 -11.97 0.61 -4.40
CA ALA A 127 -13.43 0.52 -4.50
C ALA A 127 -13.87 -0.91 -4.83
N ILE A 128 -15.15 -1.17 -4.58
CA ILE A 128 -15.87 -2.34 -5.07
C ILE A 128 -16.72 -1.93 -6.27
N THR A 129 -16.37 -2.47 -7.43
CA THR A 129 -17.06 -2.24 -8.70
C THR A 129 -17.82 -3.47 -9.10
N LEU A 130 -19.09 -3.29 -9.45
CA LEU A 130 -20.01 -4.34 -9.89
C LEU A 130 -20.32 -4.18 -11.37
N LYS A 131 -20.69 -5.27 -12.05
CA LYS A 131 -21.17 -5.22 -13.43
C LYS A 131 -22.45 -4.38 -13.55
N THR A 132 -22.63 -3.74 -14.69
CA THR A 132 -23.70 -2.78 -14.94
C THR A 132 -25.10 -3.34 -14.66
N ASP A 133 -25.35 -4.61 -14.95
CA ASP A 133 -26.65 -5.27 -14.75
C ASP A 133 -27.10 -5.30 -13.27
N LEU A 134 -26.16 -5.22 -12.34
CA LEU A 134 -26.47 -5.21 -10.92
C LEU A 134 -26.95 -3.85 -10.39
N LYS A 135 -26.94 -2.79 -11.21
CA LYS A 135 -27.48 -1.46 -10.84
C LYS A 135 -28.95 -1.52 -10.40
N GLN A 136 -29.75 -2.36 -11.07
CA GLN A 136 -31.16 -2.52 -10.77
C GLN A 136 -31.46 -2.94 -9.32
N HIS A 137 -30.48 -3.54 -8.63
CA HIS A 137 -30.63 -3.96 -7.23
C HIS A 137 -30.31 -2.86 -6.22
N GLY A 138 -29.90 -1.66 -6.66
CA GLY A 138 -29.62 -0.52 -5.78
C GLY A 138 -28.47 -0.72 -4.81
N VAL A 139 -27.52 -1.58 -5.15
CA VAL A 139 -26.37 -1.93 -4.30
C VAL A 139 -25.42 -0.76 -4.15
N LYS A 140 -25.11 -0.41 -2.90
CA LYS A 140 -24.22 0.69 -2.52
C LYS A 140 -23.34 0.26 -1.33
N LEU A 141 -23.23 1.08 -0.29
CA LEU A 141 -22.48 0.76 0.93
C LEU A 141 -22.99 -0.54 1.59
N SER A 142 -24.31 -0.78 1.57
CA SER A 142 -24.88 -2.05 1.99
C SER A 142 -24.87 -3.06 0.83
N SER A 143 -24.30 -4.23 1.03
CA SER A 143 -24.36 -5.38 0.12
C SER A 143 -25.61 -6.23 0.32
N ALA A 144 -26.45 -5.93 1.33
CA ALA A 144 -27.64 -6.71 1.66
C ALA A 144 -28.60 -6.95 0.46
N PRO A 145 -28.80 -5.99 -0.48
CA PRO A 145 -29.62 -6.25 -1.67
C PRO A 145 -29.11 -7.39 -2.55
N LEU A 146 -27.82 -7.75 -2.50
CA LEU A 146 -27.27 -8.89 -3.24
C LEU A 146 -27.58 -10.25 -2.60
N LYS A 147 -28.01 -10.30 -1.33
CA LYS A 147 -28.19 -11.57 -0.61
C LYS A 147 -29.13 -12.53 -1.31
N ALA A 148 -30.30 -12.05 -1.72
CA ALA A 148 -31.28 -12.88 -2.44
C ALA A 148 -30.78 -13.27 -3.85
N VAL A 149 -30.07 -12.37 -4.53
CA VAL A 149 -29.47 -12.63 -5.85
C VAL A 149 -28.40 -13.72 -5.74
N ALA A 150 -27.51 -13.62 -4.76
CA ALA A 150 -26.46 -14.60 -4.50
C ALA A 150 -27.03 -15.97 -4.12
N ALA A 151 -28.06 -16.00 -3.26
CA ALA A 151 -28.74 -17.24 -2.88
C ALA A 151 -29.39 -17.93 -4.08
N LYS A 152 -30.08 -17.18 -4.94
CA LYS A 152 -30.70 -17.70 -6.18
C LYS A 152 -29.63 -18.24 -7.14
N ALA A 153 -28.55 -17.49 -7.38
CA ALA A 153 -27.45 -17.90 -8.24
C ALA A 153 -26.78 -19.18 -7.74
N LYS A 154 -26.54 -19.28 -6.44
CA LYS A 154 -25.97 -20.49 -5.79
C LYS A 154 -26.91 -21.69 -5.95
N ALA A 155 -28.21 -21.52 -5.72
CA ALA A 155 -29.21 -22.58 -5.86
C ALA A 155 -29.31 -23.11 -7.29
N SER A 156 -29.04 -22.27 -8.30
CA SER A 156 -29.03 -22.68 -9.73
C SER A 156 -27.67 -23.32 -10.14
N GLY A 157 -26.72 -23.52 -9.22
CA GLY A 157 -25.41 -24.12 -9.50
C GLY A 157 -24.38 -23.16 -10.14
N THR A 158 -24.72 -21.90 -10.29
CA THR A 158 -23.84 -20.86 -10.87
C THR A 158 -23.66 -19.70 -9.88
N PRO A 159 -22.92 -19.88 -8.78
CA PRO A 159 -22.77 -18.84 -7.77
C PRO A 159 -22.18 -17.56 -8.35
N MET A 160 -22.59 -16.40 -7.82
CA MET A 160 -21.99 -15.13 -8.19
C MET A 160 -20.47 -15.18 -7.98
N THR A 161 -19.74 -14.59 -8.90
CA THR A 161 -18.27 -14.58 -8.87
C THR A 161 -17.75 -13.17 -8.64
N PHE A 162 -16.95 -13.01 -7.60
CA PHE A 162 -16.25 -11.74 -7.30
C PHE A 162 -14.74 -11.93 -7.38
N ALA A 163 -14.05 -10.92 -7.89
CA ALA A 163 -12.59 -10.96 -7.98
C ALA A 163 -11.95 -10.06 -6.91
N MET A 164 -10.86 -10.58 -6.36
CA MET A 164 -9.88 -9.84 -5.54
C MET A 164 -8.50 -10.04 -6.15
N THR A 165 -7.49 -9.34 -5.66
CA THR A 165 -6.17 -9.37 -6.30
C THR A 165 -5.18 -10.33 -5.65
N PHE A 166 -5.37 -10.61 -4.36
CA PHE A 166 -4.54 -11.57 -3.61
C PHE A 166 -5.23 -11.92 -2.28
N PRO A 167 -5.30 -13.22 -1.87
CA PRO A 167 -6.10 -13.64 -0.72
C PRO A 167 -5.82 -12.94 0.61
N PRO A 168 -4.57 -12.73 1.07
CA PRO A 168 -4.28 -12.01 2.31
C PRO A 168 -4.23 -10.48 2.13
N GLY A 169 -4.55 -9.97 0.93
CA GLY A 169 -4.46 -8.55 0.61
C GLY A 169 -5.69 -7.75 0.99
N THR A 170 -5.55 -6.43 0.89
CA THR A 170 -6.59 -5.45 1.23
C THR A 170 -7.87 -5.66 0.42
N HIS A 171 -7.76 -5.86 -0.88
CA HIS A 171 -8.92 -6.05 -1.76
C HIS A 171 -9.76 -7.28 -1.38
N ALA A 172 -9.11 -8.37 -0.96
CA ALA A 172 -9.81 -9.55 -0.46
C ALA A 172 -10.51 -9.26 0.88
N MET A 173 -9.85 -8.55 1.79
CA MET A 173 -10.44 -8.21 3.10
C MET A 173 -11.63 -7.26 2.93
N TRP A 174 -11.54 -6.24 2.06
CA TRP A 174 -12.65 -5.34 1.77
C TRP A 174 -13.84 -6.04 1.15
N MET A 175 -13.61 -6.92 0.16
CA MET A 175 -14.69 -7.69 -0.46
C MET A 175 -15.36 -8.61 0.55
N ARG A 176 -14.58 -9.35 1.36
CA ARG A 176 -15.08 -10.24 2.41
C ARG A 176 -15.87 -9.47 3.47
N TYR A 177 -15.34 -8.35 3.93
CA TYR A 177 -15.95 -7.52 4.95
C TYR A 177 -17.29 -6.96 4.48
N TRP A 178 -17.33 -6.37 3.28
CA TRP A 178 -18.53 -5.79 2.70
C TRP A 178 -19.63 -6.81 2.42
N LEU A 179 -19.31 -7.96 1.83
CA LEU A 179 -20.27 -9.04 1.59
C LEU A 179 -20.84 -9.56 2.92
N ALA A 180 -20.00 -9.79 3.90
CA ALA A 180 -20.38 -10.29 5.21
C ALA A 180 -21.29 -9.33 5.99
N ALA A 181 -21.07 -8.02 5.88
CA ALA A 181 -21.94 -6.99 6.47
C ALA A 181 -23.38 -7.03 5.88
N GLY A 182 -23.54 -7.47 4.63
CA GLY A 182 -24.84 -7.75 4.02
C GLY A 182 -25.39 -9.15 4.29
N GLY A 183 -24.71 -9.96 5.11
CA GLY A 183 -25.10 -11.32 5.45
C GLY A 183 -24.83 -12.36 4.36
N ILE A 184 -23.83 -12.12 3.49
CA ILE A 184 -23.35 -13.03 2.44
C ILE A 184 -22.02 -13.62 2.89
N HIS A 185 -21.92 -14.94 3.02
CA HIS A 185 -20.66 -15.58 3.42
C HIS A 185 -19.71 -15.70 2.21
N PRO A 186 -18.53 -15.05 2.22
CA PRO A 186 -17.68 -14.93 1.04
C PRO A 186 -17.06 -16.26 0.56
N ASP A 187 -16.99 -17.28 1.41
CA ASP A 187 -16.45 -18.60 1.06
C ASP A 187 -17.53 -19.68 0.82
N LYS A 188 -18.81 -19.39 1.15
CA LYS A 188 -19.89 -20.37 1.08
C LYS A 188 -20.96 -19.99 0.07
N ASP A 189 -21.23 -18.68 -0.10
CA ASP A 189 -22.40 -18.20 -0.87
C ASP A 189 -22.04 -17.66 -2.24
N ILE A 190 -20.77 -17.36 -2.47
CA ILE A 190 -20.24 -16.85 -3.74
C ILE A 190 -18.91 -17.54 -4.09
N SER A 191 -18.43 -17.31 -5.31
CA SER A 191 -17.06 -17.67 -5.72
C SER A 191 -16.16 -16.45 -5.64
N LEU A 192 -15.08 -16.51 -4.86
CA LEU A 192 -14.09 -15.43 -4.75
C LEU A 192 -12.80 -15.86 -5.46
N ILE A 193 -12.50 -15.20 -6.58
CA ILE A 193 -11.37 -15.55 -7.46
C ILE A 193 -10.25 -14.50 -7.39
N THR A 194 -9.03 -14.93 -7.73
CA THR A 194 -7.86 -14.04 -7.78
C THR A 194 -7.56 -13.61 -9.20
N ILE A 195 -7.59 -12.30 -9.46
CA ILE A 195 -7.26 -11.70 -10.76
C ILE A 195 -6.24 -10.56 -10.54
N PRO A 196 -5.11 -10.53 -11.26
CA PRO A 196 -4.19 -9.40 -11.22
C PRO A 196 -4.86 -8.07 -11.60
N PRO A 197 -4.51 -6.94 -10.99
CA PRO A 197 -5.19 -5.65 -11.23
C PRO A 197 -5.34 -5.28 -12.70
N ALA A 198 -4.29 -5.35 -13.49
CA ALA A 198 -4.33 -4.98 -14.91
C ALA A 198 -5.22 -5.89 -15.78
N GLN A 199 -5.64 -7.05 -15.27
CA GLN A 199 -6.50 -8.00 -15.97
C GLN A 199 -7.97 -7.88 -15.60
N MET A 200 -8.34 -7.06 -14.60
CA MET A 200 -9.72 -6.93 -14.10
C MET A 200 -10.70 -6.57 -15.22
N ILE A 201 -10.36 -5.56 -16.02
CA ILE A 201 -11.25 -5.05 -17.09
C ILE A 201 -11.50 -6.11 -18.17
N ALA A 202 -10.45 -6.78 -18.63
CA ALA A 202 -10.58 -7.83 -19.65
C ALA A 202 -11.45 -9.00 -19.17
N ASN A 203 -11.25 -9.44 -17.92
CA ASN A 203 -12.04 -10.53 -17.35
C ASN A 203 -13.49 -10.13 -17.09
N MET A 204 -13.77 -8.88 -16.69
CA MET A 204 -15.14 -8.39 -16.53
C MET A 204 -15.86 -8.28 -17.88
N LYS A 205 -15.19 -7.79 -18.93
CA LYS A 205 -15.75 -7.70 -20.29
C LYS A 205 -16.23 -9.03 -20.86
N VAL A 206 -15.52 -10.10 -20.55
CA VAL A 206 -15.89 -11.45 -21.02
C VAL A 206 -16.81 -12.21 -20.04
N GLY A 207 -17.35 -11.51 -19.04
CA GLY A 207 -18.36 -12.05 -18.13
C GLY A 207 -17.83 -13.05 -17.09
N LYS A 208 -16.52 -13.09 -16.80
CA LYS A 208 -15.95 -14.02 -15.83
C LYS A 208 -16.20 -13.64 -14.36
N MET A 209 -16.77 -12.47 -14.10
CA MET A 209 -17.08 -12.00 -12.75
C MET A 209 -18.26 -11.04 -12.73
N ASP A 210 -18.92 -10.98 -11.59
CA ASP A 210 -20.05 -10.07 -11.31
C ASP A 210 -19.58 -8.75 -10.67
N GLY A 211 -18.36 -8.75 -10.13
CA GLY A 211 -17.74 -7.57 -9.54
C GLY A 211 -16.35 -7.85 -9.06
N PHE A 212 -15.65 -6.80 -8.63
CA PHE A 212 -14.30 -6.90 -8.11
C PHE A 212 -14.00 -5.81 -7.06
N CYS A 213 -13.01 -6.06 -6.22
CA CYS A 213 -12.36 -5.04 -5.40
C CYS A 213 -10.93 -4.87 -5.88
N VAL A 214 -10.53 -3.64 -6.20
CA VAL A 214 -9.20 -3.31 -6.69
C VAL A 214 -8.87 -1.83 -6.46
N GLY A 215 -7.60 -1.46 -6.51
CA GLY A 215 -7.14 -0.07 -6.54
C GLY A 215 -7.39 0.64 -7.87
N GLU A 216 -7.31 1.98 -7.83
CA GLU A 216 -7.38 2.77 -9.06
C GLU A 216 -6.12 2.54 -9.94
N PRO A 217 -6.27 2.65 -11.27
CA PRO A 217 -7.37 3.31 -12.00
C PRO A 217 -8.47 2.34 -12.50
N TRP A 218 -8.45 1.08 -12.12
CA TRP A 218 -9.26 0.04 -12.76
C TRP A 218 -10.75 0.17 -12.48
N ASN A 219 -11.15 0.73 -11.33
CA ASN A 219 -12.56 1.02 -11.05
C ASN A 219 -13.11 2.07 -12.03
N PHE A 220 -12.38 3.18 -12.20
CA PHE A 220 -12.82 4.21 -13.13
C PHE A 220 -12.73 3.75 -14.59
N ARG A 221 -11.77 2.90 -14.92
CA ARG A 221 -11.69 2.29 -16.24
C ARG A 221 -12.92 1.45 -16.57
N ALA A 222 -13.42 0.65 -15.62
CA ALA A 222 -14.65 -0.11 -15.81
C ALA A 222 -15.88 0.78 -16.08
N ILE A 223 -15.95 1.93 -15.39
CA ILE A 223 -17.02 2.93 -15.59
C ILE A 223 -16.90 3.57 -16.97
N LYS A 224 -15.71 4.00 -17.38
CA LYS A 224 -15.44 4.62 -18.69
C LYS A 224 -15.75 3.66 -19.84
N ASP A 225 -15.46 2.37 -19.66
CA ASP A 225 -15.75 1.33 -20.64
C ASP A 225 -17.23 0.88 -20.61
N GLY A 226 -18.07 1.45 -19.73
CA GLY A 226 -19.52 1.15 -19.62
C GLY A 226 -19.86 -0.24 -19.08
N ILE A 227 -18.88 -0.98 -18.55
CA ILE A 227 -19.04 -2.38 -18.12
C ILE A 227 -19.35 -2.54 -16.63
N GLY A 228 -19.19 -1.48 -15.84
CA GLY A 228 -19.41 -1.54 -14.40
C GLY A 228 -19.74 -0.20 -13.79
N TYR A 229 -20.13 -0.25 -12.52
CA TYR A 229 -20.33 0.91 -11.65
C TYR A 229 -19.72 0.65 -10.28
N THR A 230 -19.26 1.68 -9.60
CA THR A 230 -18.78 1.57 -8.22
C THR A 230 -19.95 1.52 -7.26
N ALA A 231 -20.13 0.41 -6.57
CA ALA A 231 -21.10 0.29 -5.50
C ALA A 231 -20.66 1.13 -4.28
N VAL A 232 -19.43 0.97 -3.84
CA VAL A 232 -18.87 1.59 -2.64
C VAL A 232 -17.37 1.85 -2.81
N THR A 233 -16.89 2.98 -2.30
CA THR A 233 -15.46 3.20 -2.06
C THR A 233 -15.06 2.63 -0.70
N THR A 234 -13.83 2.16 -0.58
CA THR A 234 -13.36 1.62 0.70
C THR A 234 -13.26 2.69 1.79
N GLN A 235 -13.08 3.96 1.40
CA GLN A 235 -13.15 5.11 2.31
C GLN A 235 -14.53 5.27 2.96
N GLN A 236 -15.61 4.92 2.27
CA GLN A 236 -16.96 4.88 2.87
C GLN A 236 -17.10 3.76 3.92
N MET A 237 -16.29 2.70 3.79
CA MET A 237 -16.27 1.59 4.76
C MET A 237 -15.40 1.91 5.98
N TRP A 238 -14.25 2.51 5.77
CA TRP A 238 -13.34 2.98 6.82
C TRP A 238 -12.59 4.22 6.31
N LYS A 239 -12.96 5.38 6.80
CA LYS A 239 -12.34 6.65 6.42
C LYS A 239 -10.85 6.67 6.75
N ASP A 240 -10.04 7.07 5.77
CA ASP A 240 -8.59 7.15 5.88
C ASP A 240 -7.92 5.81 6.28
N HIS A 241 -8.45 4.69 5.78
CA HIS A 241 -7.88 3.37 6.04
C HIS A 241 -6.49 3.21 5.41
N PRO A 242 -5.59 2.40 6.03
CA PRO A 242 -4.30 2.07 5.44
C PRO A 242 -4.47 1.18 4.21
N GLU A 243 -3.57 1.32 3.23
CA GLU A 243 -3.71 0.54 2.00
C GLU A 243 -2.38 -0.10 1.58
N LYS A 244 -1.54 0.59 0.83
CA LYS A 244 -0.26 0.05 0.37
C LYS A 244 0.88 0.45 1.30
N VAL A 245 1.88 -0.40 1.29
CA VAL A 245 3.09 -0.22 2.09
C VAL A 245 4.34 -0.33 1.22
N CYS A 246 5.42 0.33 1.64
CA CYS A 246 6.76 -0.01 1.19
C CYS A 246 7.30 -1.06 2.17
N ALA A 247 7.41 -2.30 1.71
CA ALA A 247 7.84 -3.43 2.52
C ALA A 247 9.24 -3.88 2.16
N PHE A 248 9.91 -4.44 3.17
CA PHE A 248 11.25 -5.04 3.09
C PHE A 248 11.22 -6.42 3.75
N THR A 249 12.17 -7.30 3.42
CA THR A 249 12.45 -8.43 4.31
C THR A 249 13.09 -7.92 5.60
N GLU A 250 12.81 -8.56 6.74
CA GLU A 250 13.43 -8.22 8.03
C GLU A 250 14.95 -8.26 7.95
N ASP A 251 15.50 -9.27 7.26
CA ASP A 251 16.93 -9.47 7.05
C ASP A 251 17.56 -8.29 6.26
N PHE A 252 16.93 -7.84 5.17
CA PHE A 252 17.43 -6.67 4.44
C PHE A 252 17.40 -5.41 5.29
N ALA A 253 16.30 -5.16 5.99
CA ALA A 253 16.15 -3.97 6.81
C ALA A 253 17.15 -3.94 7.98
N THR A 254 17.45 -5.10 8.56
CA THR A 254 18.42 -5.23 9.65
C THR A 254 19.87 -5.01 9.18
N ARG A 255 20.22 -5.53 8.00
CA ARG A 255 21.58 -5.40 7.45
C ARG A 255 21.84 -4.07 6.75
N ASN A 256 20.77 -3.35 6.36
CA ASN A 256 20.87 -2.13 5.56
C ASN A 256 20.08 -0.96 6.17
N PRO A 257 20.27 -0.61 7.46
CA PRO A 257 19.46 0.39 8.14
C PRO A 257 19.60 1.80 7.54
N ARG A 258 20.77 2.19 7.04
CA ARG A 258 20.98 3.49 6.38
C ARG A 258 20.32 3.54 5.02
N THR A 259 20.37 2.43 4.26
CA THR A 259 19.65 2.30 2.99
C THR A 259 18.14 2.43 3.19
N VAL A 260 17.56 1.74 4.19
CA VAL A 260 16.15 1.88 4.53
C VAL A 260 15.80 3.33 4.88
N LYS A 261 16.57 3.98 5.75
CA LYS A 261 16.36 5.41 6.07
C LYS A 261 16.41 6.31 4.84
N ALA A 262 17.40 6.13 3.96
CA ALA A 262 17.51 6.89 2.72
C ALA A 262 16.27 6.73 1.84
N ILE A 263 15.75 5.51 1.73
CA ILE A 263 14.50 5.21 1.00
C ILE A 263 13.31 5.93 1.65
N LEU A 264 13.14 5.85 2.97
CA LEU A 264 12.02 6.49 3.67
C LEU A 264 12.07 8.02 3.53
N LYS A 265 13.26 8.63 3.59
CA LYS A 265 13.45 10.07 3.35
C LYS A 265 13.04 10.47 1.92
N ALA A 266 13.40 9.66 0.93
CA ALA A 266 13.02 9.89 -0.47
C ALA A 266 11.51 9.76 -0.69
N LEU A 267 10.89 8.73 -0.10
CA LEU A 267 9.45 8.52 -0.14
C LEU A 267 8.68 9.66 0.54
N ARG A 268 9.20 10.22 1.65
CA ARG A 268 8.59 11.39 2.29
C ARG A 268 8.47 12.57 1.32
N LEU A 269 9.55 12.93 0.65
CA LEU A 269 9.53 14.03 -0.33
C LEU A 269 8.57 13.75 -1.50
N ALA A 270 8.55 12.52 -2.01
CA ALA A 270 7.68 12.13 -3.11
C ALA A 270 6.20 12.13 -2.70
N SER A 271 5.89 11.68 -1.50
CA SER A 271 4.53 11.66 -0.96
C SER A 271 3.99 13.08 -0.74
N GLU A 272 4.79 13.98 -0.15
CA GLU A 272 4.45 15.40 0.01
C GLU A 272 4.25 16.10 -1.33
N TRP A 273 5.11 15.79 -2.30
CA TRP A 273 4.97 16.32 -3.65
C TRP A 273 3.69 15.83 -4.33
N GLY A 274 3.37 14.54 -4.15
CA GLY A 274 2.19 13.88 -4.74
C GLY A 274 0.85 14.35 -4.17
N ASP A 275 0.82 14.83 -2.93
CA ASP A 275 -0.42 15.36 -2.31
C ASP A 275 -0.76 16.79 -2.74
N LYS A 276 0.19 17.53 -3.29
CA LYS A 276 -0.09 18.86 -3.83
C LYS A 276 -0.93 18.75 -5.10
N MET A 277 -2.11 19.36 -5.10
CA MET A 277 -3.06 19.28 -6.22
C MET A 277 -2.48 19.81 -7.54
N GLU A 278 -1.62 20.84 -7.50
CA GLU A 278 -0.91 21.37 -8.68
C GLU A 278 0.02 20.32 -9.33
N ASN A 279 0.50 19.33 -8.58
CA ASN A 279 1.38 18.29 -9.08
C ASN A 279 0.63 17.05 -9.62
N ARG A 280 -0.65 16.88 -9.29
CA ARG A 280 -1.46 15.73 -9.71
C ARG A 280 -1.54 15.52 -11.23
N PRO A 281 -1.61 16.58 -12.09
CA PRO A 281 -1.53 16.38 -13.54
C PRO A 281 -0.21 15.77 -13.99
N LYS A 282 0.92 16.24 -13.47
CA LYS A 282 2.25 15.70 -13.80
C LYS A 282 2.43 14.28 -13.26
N LEU A 283 1.93 14.01 -12.05
CA LEU A 283 1.93 12.68 -11.48
C LEU A 283 1.17 11.70 -12.39
N ALA A 284 -0.06 12.05 -12.81
CA ALA A 284 -0.87 11.22 -13.68
C ALA A 284 -0.20 10.96 -15.04
N GLU A 285 0.41 11.98 -15.64
CA GLU A 285 1.19 11.86 -16.89
C GLU A 285 2.34 10.85 -16.74
N VAL A 286 3.11 10.95 -15.66
CA VAL A 286 4.28 10.09 -15.45
C VAL A 286 3.85 8.65 -15.21
N VAL A 287 2.94 8.41 -14.26
CA VAL A 287 2.57 7.03 -13.91
C VAL A 287 1.71 6.33 -14.97
N SER A 288 1.10 7.09 -15.91
CA SER A 288 0.33 6.52 -17.02
C SER A 288 1.17 5.76 -18.04
N ARG A 289 2.48 5.98 -18.06
CA ARG A 289 3.40 5.38 -19.04
C ARG A 289 3.32 3.85 -19.02
N PRO A 290 3.60 3.18 -20.17
CA PRO A 290 3.60 1.71 -20.28
C PRO A 290 4.51 1.00 -19.28
N THR A 291 5.63 1.64 -18.91
CA THR A 291 6.58 1.15 -17.89
C THR A 291 5.98 1.07 -16.48
N TYR A 292 4.92 1.82 -16.20
CA TYR A 292 4.27 1.87 -14.89
C TYR A 292 2.85 1.29 -14.94
N ILE A 293 1.81 2.13 -15.08
CA ILE A 293 0.42 1.65 -14.99
C ILE A 293 -0.10 1.19 -16.36
N ASN A 294 0.26 1.89 -17.44
CA ASN A 294 -0.28 1.67 -18.78
C ASN A 294 -1.80 1.89 -18.85
N CYS A 295 -2.23 3.06 -18.37
CA CYS A 295 -3.62 3.49 -18.40
C CYS A 295 -3.68 4.98 -18.81
N PRO A 296 -4.68 5.43 -19.59
CA PRO A 296 -4.79 6.83 -19.99
C PRO A 296 -4.71 7.80 -18.81
N PRO A 297 -3.94 8.91 -18.95
CA PRO A 297 -3.68 9.82 -17.83
C PRO A 297 -4.93 10.53 -17.31
N ASP A 298 -5.94 10.78 -18.14
CA ASP A 298 -7.21 11.39 -17.75
C ASP A 298 -8.01 10.51 -16.77
N ILE A 299 -7.96 9.19 -16.95
CA ILE A 299 -8.59 8.22 -16.06
C ILE A 299 -7.91 8.26 -14.67
N ILE A 300 -6.58 8.29 -14.65
CA ILE A 300 -5.80 8.38 -13.41
C ILE A 300 -6.03 9.73 -12.73
N LEU A 301 -5.94 10.83 -13.49
CA LEU A 301 -6.04 12.21 -12.97
C LEU A 301 -7.39 12.48 -12.31
N ALA A 302 -8.49 12.02 -12.90
CA ALA A 302 -9.82 12.24 -12.33
C ALA A 302 -9.90 11.74 -10.87
N ARG A 303 -9.38 10.54 -10.61
CA ARG A 303 -9.36 9.95 -9.27
C ARG A 303 -8.39 10.66 -8.33
N LEU A 304 -7.22 11.03 -8.83
CA LEU A 304 -6.24 11.82 -8.07
C LEU A 304 -6.79 13.19 -7.67
N GLN A 305 -7.62 13.82 -8.50
CA GLN A 305 -8.30 15.09 -8.19
C GLN A 305 -9.57 14.91 -7.35
N GLY A 306 -9.91 13.70 -6.95
CA GLY A 306 -11.11 13.43 -6.17
C GLY A 306 -12.43 13.56 -6.94
N LYS A 307 -12.39 13.64 -8.26
CA LYS A 307 -13.58 13.67 -9.12
C LYS A 307 -14.13 12.26 -9.24
N TYR A 308 -15.06 11.91 -8.36
CA TYR A 308 -15.57 10.55 -8.28
C TYR A 308 -16.92 10.40 -8.97
N GLN A 309 -16.89 9.78 -10.15
CA GLN A 309 -18.08 9.31 -10.87
C GLN A 309 -18.27 7.83 -10.52
N TYR A 310 -19.46 7.46 -10.01
CA TYR A 310 -19.76 6.09 -9.62
C TYR A 310 -20.24 5.22 -10.80
N GLY A 311 -20.69 5.84 -11.89
CA GLY A 311 -21.20 5.13 -13.06
C GLY A 311 -22.69 4.74 -12.96
N ASP A 312 -23.37 5.13 -11.90
CA ASP A 312 -24.82 4.93 -11.65
C ASP A 312 -25.57 6.27 -11.50
N GLY A 313 -24.98 7.37 -11.93
CA GLY A 313 -25.52 8.72 -11.80
C GLY A 313 -24.98 9.47 -10.57
N ARG A 314 -24.44 8.80 -9.56
CA ARG A 314 -23.79 9.47 -8.42
C ARG A 314 -22.48 10.12 -8.86
N MET A 315 -22.24 11.32 -8.35
CA MET A 315 -20.97 12.05 -8.49
C MET A 315 -20.60 12.64 -7.14
N GLU A 316 -19.32 12.64 -6.84
CA GLU A 316 -18.78 13.16 -5.59
C GLU A 316 -17.45 13.87 -5.85
N GLN A 317 -17.18 14.92 -5.08
CA GLN A 317 -15.88 15.58 -5.05
C GLN A 317 -15.24 15.27 -3.70
N ASP A 318 -14.23 14.38 -3.72
CA ASP A 318 -13.50 13.96 -2.53
C ASP A 318 -11.99 14.17 -2.74
N PRO A 319 -11.42 15.31 -2.34
CA PRO A 319 -9.99 15.58 -2.50
C PRO A 319 -9.11 14.61 -1.69
N ASN A 320 -9.69 13.91 -0.73
CA ASN A 320 -9.00 12.94 0.13
C ASN A 320 -9.22 11.48 -0.33
N TYR A 321 -9.79 11.28 -1.52
CA TYR A 321 -9.99 9.93 -2.06
C TYR A 321 -8.69 9.11 -2.14
N MET A 322 -7.55 9.76 -2.38
CA MET A 322 -6.22 9.15 -2.29
C MET A 322 -5.24 10.13 -1.64
N ILE A 323 -4.70 9.73 -0.50
CA ILE A 323 -3.76 10.51 0.31
C ILE A 323 -2.41 9.80 0.30
N PHE A 324 -1.31 10.54 0.06
CA PHE A 324 0.05 10.00 0.04
C PHE A 324 0.91 10.44 1.23
N SER A 325 0.62 11.59 1.85
CA SER A 325 1.41 12.16 2.94
C SER A 325 0.57 12.79 4.04
N GLU A 326 -0.51 13.51 3.68
CA GLU A 326 -1.33 14.23 4.64
C GLU A 326 -1.93 13.31 5.72
N ARG A 327 -2.34 13.88 6.85
CA ARG A 327 -2.98 13.19 7.98
C ARG A 327 -2.14 12.03 8.53
N GLU A 328 -0.82 12.23 8.58
CA GLU A 328 0.12 11.20 9.03
C GLU A 328 -0.04 9.87 8.27
N CYS A 329 -0.33 9.96 6.96
CA CYS A 329 -0.57 8.82 6.08
C CYS A 329 0.51 7.77 6.20
N ASN A 330 1.77 8.19 6.22
CA ASN A 330 2.92 7.31 6.08
C ASN A 330 3.31 6.57 7.37
N TYR A 331 2.76 6.97 8.53
CA TYR A 331 3.09 6.36 9.81
C TYR A 331 2.50 4.95 9.94
N PRO A 332 3.31 3.90 10.19
CA PRO A 332 2.85 2.52 10.30
C PRO A 332 2.26 2.24 11.69
N GLN A 333 1.01 2.66 11.92
CA GLN A 333 0.31 2.47 13.21
C GLN A 333 0.09 0.98 13.49
N LYS A 334 0.38 0.55 14.71
CA LYS A 334 0.12 -0.83 15.16
C LYS A 334 -1.36 -1.20 15.13
N THR A 335 -2.24 -0.24 15.38
CA THR A 335 -3.71 -0.44 15.24
C THR A 335 -4.08 -1.07 13.92
N PHE A 336 -3.44 -0.64 12.82
CA PHE A 336 -3.72 -1.19 11.49
C PHE A 336 -3.32 -2.67 11.40
N GLY A 337 -2.13 -3.01 11.88
CA GLY A 337 -1.67 -4.40 11.94
C GLY A 337 -2.57 -5.30 12.78
N LEU A 338 -3.02 -4.82 13.93
CA LEU A 338 -3.95 -5.54 14.80
C LEU A 338 -5.29 -5.79 14.10
N TRP A 339 -5.82 -4.80 13.36
CA TRP A 339 -7.04 -4.97 12.59
C TRP A 339 -6.87 -6.04 11.49
N TRP A 340 -5.78 -5.99 10.70
CA TRP A 340 -5.53 -6.98 9.65
C TRP A 340 -5.40 -8.39 10.22
N LEU A 341 -4.67 -8.55 11.31
CA LEU A 341 -4.50 -9.85 11.95
C LEU A 341 -5.83 -10.36 12.54
N SER A 342 -6.68 -9.48 13.08
CA SER A 342 -8.03 -9.84 13.52
C SER A 342 -8.93 -10.31 12.37
N GLN A 343 -8.78 -9.73 11.17
CA GLN A 343 -9.51 -10.21 9.98
C GLN A 343 -8.95 -11.56 9.48
N PHE A 344 -7.64 -11.78 9.52
CA PHE A 344 -7.09 -13.11 9.22
C PHE A 344 -7.63 -14.18 10.16
N ARG A 345 -7.78 -13.84 11.44
CA ARG A 345 -8.44 -14.71 12.43
C ARG A 345 -9.92 -14.92 12.12
N ARG A 346 -10.66 -13.85 11.83
CA ARG A 346 -12.09 -13.91 11.44
C ARG A 346 -12.34 -14.85 10.27
N TRP A 347 -11.46 -14.85 9.28
CA TRP A 347 -11.61 -15.66 8.05
C TRP A 347 -10.90 -17.02 8.11
N GLY A 348 -10.40 -17.43 9.27
CA GLY A 348 -9.77 -18.73 9.46
C GLY A 348 -8.42 -18.90 8.75
N MET A 349 -7.81 -17.81 8.28
CA MET A 349 -6.45 -17.83 7.73
C MET A 349 -5.42 -18.08 8.83
N VAL A 350 -5.69 -17.60 10.03
CA VAL A 350 -5.01 -17.92 11.27
C VAL A 350 -5.96 -18.75 12.11
N LYS A 351 -5.64 -20.02 12.34
CA LYS A 351 -6.53 -21.00 13.01
C LYS A 351 -6.65 -20.78 14.50
N ASP A 352 -5.51 -20.57 15.18
CA ASP A 352 -5.44 -20.34 16.60
C ASP A 352 -5.34 -18.83 16.91
N MET A 353 -5.63 -18.44 18.14
CA MET A 353 -5.45 -17.07 18.58
C MET A 353 -3.95 -16.72 18.54
N PRO A 354 -3.53 -15.77 17.69
CA PRO A 354 -2.12 -15.40 17.59
C PRO A 354 -1.71 -14.54 18.80
N ASN A 355 -0.41 -14.47 19.07
CA ASN A 355 0.12 -13.40 19.88
C ASN A 355 0.11 -12.10 19.05
N TYR A 356 -1.00 -11.37 19.13
CA TYR A 356 -1.26 -10.17 18.32
C TYR A 356 -0.14 -9.13 18.44
N ASP A 357 0.28 -8.82 19.67
CA ASP A 357 1.28 -7.77 19.94
C ASP A 357 2.67 -8.17 19.41
N ALA A 358 3.06 -9.42 19.61
CA ALA A 358 4.36 -9.91 19.12
C ALA A 358 4.43 -9.89 17.59
N VAL A 359 3.38 -10.38 16.91
CA VAL A 359 3.33 -10.41 15.44
C VAL A 359 3.31 -9.00 14.87
N VAL A 360 2.45 -8.13 15.42
CA VAL A 360 2.32 -6.75 14.92
C VAL A 360 3.58 -5.94 15.18
N SER A 361 4.21 -6.07 16.34
CA SER A 361 5.46 -5.35 16.66
C SER A 361 6.64 -5.83 15.81
N LYS A 362 6.60 -7.07 15.33
CA LYS A 362 7.61 -7.58 14.39
C LYS A 362 7.43 -7.00 12.99
N VAL A 363 6.20 -6.88 12.52
CA VAL A 363 5.89 -6.45 11.14
C VAL A 363 5.79 -4.93 11.01
N MET A 364 5.02 -4.26 11.89
CA MET A 364 4.87 -2.80 11.89
C MET A 364 6.05 -2.15 12.60
N ARG A 365 6.82 -1.33 11.90
CA ARG A 365 8.08 -0.78 12.39
C ARG A 365 8.08 0.75 12.46
N PRO A 366 7.26 1.34 13.36
CA PRO A 366 7.26 2.78 13.59
C PRO A 366 8.62 3.31 14.08
N ASP A 367 9.45 2.48 14.70
CA ASP A 367 10.81 2.82 15.11
C ASP A 367 11.71 3.20 13.92
N LEU A 368 11.65 2.43 12.81
CA LEU A 368 12.38 2.73 11.59
C LEU A 368 11.86 4.02 10.93
N TYR A 369 10.52 4.20 10.91
CA TYR A 369 9.90 5.43 10.44
C TYR A 369 10.39 6.65 11.22
N MET A 370 10.28 6.61 12.55
CA MET A 370 10.68 7.70 13.44
C MET A 370 12.16 8.04 13.30
N SER A 371 13.02 7.02 13.16
CA SER A 371 14.45 7.22 12.94
C SER A 371 14.75 7.99 11.66
N ALA A 372 14.03 7.69 10.56
CA ALA A 372 14.19 8.41 9.30
C ALA A 372 13.62 9.83 9.35
N MET A 373 12.45 10.02 9.97
CA MET A 373 11.78 11.32 10.07
C MET A 373 12.54 12.29 10.95
N LYS A 374 13.17 11.81 12.03
CA LYS A 374 14.02 12.63 12.90
C LYS A 374 15.16 13.31 12.11
N GLU A 375 15.76 12.63 11.15
CA GLU A 375 16.83 13.20 10.31
C GLU A 375 16.32 14.28 9.34
N LEU A 376 15.02 14.27 9.03
CA LEU A 376 14.35 15.32 8.24
C LEU A 376 13.78 16.45 9.11
N GLY A 377 13.94 16.40 10.44
CA GLY A 377 13.33 17.37 11.36
C GLY A 377 11.81 17.23 11.47
N VAL A 378 11.25 16.09 11.06
CA VAL A 378 9.80 15.81 11.14
C VAL A 378 9.50 15.08 12.45
N ALA A 379 8.57 15.61 13.22
CA ALA A 379 8.07 15.01 14.47
C ALA A 379 6.60 14.59 14.29
N PRO A 380 6.32 13.34 13.90
CA PRO A 380 4.95 12.86 13.76
C PRO A 380 4.23 12.86 15.13
N ASN A 381 2.98 13.34 15.11
CA ASN A 381 2.13 13.35 16.30
C ASN A 381 1.00 12.32 16.11
N VAL A 382 1.33 11.04 16.28
CA VAL A 382 0.40 9.94 16.06
C VAL A 382 0.33 9.06 17.31
N ALA A 383 -0.88 8.81 17.78
CA ALA A 383 -1.11 7.78 18.79
C ALA A 383 -1.23 6.41 18.11
N ASP A 384 -0.36 5.50 18.49
CA ASP A 384 -0.15 4.20 17.83
C ASP A 384 -1.30 3.20 18.04
N MET A 385 -2.04 3.34 19.16
CA MET A 385 -3.08 2.39 19.62
C MET A 385 -4.44 3.08 19.81
N GLN A 386 -4.98 3.68 18.73
CA GLN A 386 -6.29 4.33 18.77
C GLN A 386 -7.39 3.43 18.21
N PRO A 387 -8.59 3.43 18.82
CA PRO A 387 -9.77 2.83 18.21
C PRO A 387 -10.08 3.44 16.84
N VAL A 388 -10.59 2.64 15.94
CA VAL A 388 -10.98 3.08 14.60
C VAL A 388 -12.43 2.72 14.32
N LYS A 389 -13.14 3.65 13.67
CA LYS A 389 -14.54 3.48 13.31
C LYS A 389 -14.64 3.00 11.86
N LEU A 390 -15.33 1.88 11.66
CA LEU A 390 -15.78 1.40 10.36
C LEU A 390 -17.27 1.76 10.20
N PHE A 391 -17.83 1.52 9.00
CA PHE A 391 -19.21 1.89 8.71
C PHE A 391 -20.26 1.15 9.55
N ASP A 392 -19.95 -0.04 10.06
CA ASP A 392 -20.84 -0.93 10.81
C ASP A 392 -20.32 -1.32 12.20
N SER A 393 -19.09 -0.91 12.56
CA SER A 393 -18.45 -1.33 13.80
C SER A 393 -17.38 -0.36 14.27
N THR A 394 -16.89 -0.56 15.50
CA THR A 394 -15.69 0.12 16.01
C THR A 394 -14.68 -0.94 16.43
N PHE A 395 -13.47 -0.84 15.90
CA PHE A 395 -12.35 -1.70 16.28
C PHE A 395 -11.58 -1.08 17.45
N ASP A 396 -11.50 -1.80 18.57
CA ASP A 396 -10.61 -1.49 19.69
C ASP A 396 -9.32 -2.32 19.55
N PRO A 397 -8.16 -1.68 19.34
CA PRO A 397 -6.89 -2.40 19.19
C PRO A 397 -6.47 -3.19 20.44
N LYS A 398 -7.06 -2.91 21.60
CA LYS A 398 -6.83 -3.67 22.84
C LYS A 398 -7.58 -5.00 22.89
N GLN A 399 -8.55 -5.22 21.99
CA GLN A 399 -9.45 -6.39 22.00
C GLN A 399 -9.58 -7.04 20.60
N PRO A 400 -8.48 -7.35 19.89
CA PRO A 400 -8.54 -7.80 18.49
C PRO A 400 -9.23 -9.17 18.35
N GLU A 401 -9.04 -10.11 19.26
CA GLU A 401 -9.71 -11.41 19.23
C GLU A 401 -11.22 -11.29 19.47
N LYS A 402 -11.63 -10.47 20.43
CA LYS A 402 -13.05 -10.20 20.67
C LYS A 402 -13.71 -9.59 19.43
N TYR A 403 -13.03 -8.68 18.76
CA TYR A 403 -13.50 -8.08 17.52
C TYR A 403 -13.65 -9.12 16.40
N ALA A 404 -12.63 -9.98 16.20
CA ALA A 404 -12.71 -11.06 15.21
C ALA A 404 -13.94 -11.97 15.40
N ARG A 405 -14.30 -12.25 16.64
CA ARG A 405 -15.43 -13.13 17.02
C ARG A 405 -16.79 -12.42 17.10
N SER A 406 -16.84 -11.08 17.03
CA SER A 406 -18.08 -10.32 17.21
C SER A 406 -19.01 -10.33 15.98
N PHE A 407 -18.56 -10.81 14.85
CA PHE A 407 -19.30 -10.79 13.59
C PHE A 407 -20.19 -12.03 13.41
N PRO A 408 -21.44 -11.86 12.93
CA PRO A 408 -22.32 -13.01 12.66
C PRO A 408 -21.85 -13.88 11.49
N VAL A 409 -21.09 -13.30 10.56
CA VAL A 409 -20.47 -14.02 9.42
C VAL A 409 -18.97 -14.08 9.63
N HIS A 410 -18.47 -15.27 9.90
CA HIS A 410 -17.06 -15.57 10.14
C HIS A 410 -16.73 -17.02 9.79
N SER A 411 -15.44 -17.35 9.70
CA SER A 411 -14.91 -18.70 9.47
C SER A 411 -14.08 -19.19 10.68
N ILE A 412 -14.22 -18.59 11.85
CA ILE A 412 -13.59 -19.06 13.09
C ILE A 412 -14.30 -20.35 13.52
N ALA A 413 -13.51 -21.39 13.77
CA ALA A 413 -13.97 -22.65 14.35
C ALA A 413 -14.26 -22.46 15.85
#